data_dc9f3883f30a1ffb5286b0afe4cf08a9
#
_entry.id   dc9f3883f30a1ffb5286b0afe4cf08a9
#
_cell.length_a   1.000
_cell.length_b   1.000
_cell.length_c   1.000
_cell.angle_alpha   90.00
_cell.angle_beta   90.00
_cell.angle_gamma   90.00
#
_symmetry.space_group_name_H-M   'P 1'
#
loop_
_entity.id
_entity.type
_entity.pdbx_description
1 polymer ?
#
loop_
_entity_poly.entity_id
_entity_poly.type
_entity_poly.pdbx_seq_one_letter_code
_entity_poly.pdbx_strand_id
1 'polypeptide(L)'
;IENGIAIGVDTSQGAPGDALEYSASAGGGALIIGSKNVIAQINHTTSYTTDTPDFWRREGQKYPRHGGRFTGKPAFFKHVVSCGMMMMEKAGTEAKDYDYIVTHQPNGKFPIRAAKSLGFTNEQFETGLLTPRIGNTYSGAVFLGLAAILDIAKPGDRILAVAYGSG
;
A
#
# COMPACT_ATOMS: atom_id res chain seq x y z
N ILE A 1 -27.60 4.40 -0.55
CA ILE A 1 -26.75 3.18 -0.50
C ILE A 1 -26.29 3.05 0.95
N GLU A 2 -26.67 1.97 1.62
CA GLU A 2 -26.29 1.77 3.04
C GLU A 2 -24.86 1.21 3.16
N ASN A 3 -24.41 0.42 2.18
CA ASN A 3 -23.08 -0.17 2.16
C ASN A 3 -22.48 -0.13 0.77
N GLY A 4 -21.15 0.00 0.69
CA GLY A 4 -20.36 -0.15 -0.51
C GLY A 4 -19.31 -1.23 -0.31
N ILE A 5 -18.70 -1.68 -1.39
CA ILE A 5 -17.56 -2.60 -1.34
C ILE A 5 -16.38 -1.99 -2.10
N ALA A 6 -15.22 -1.98 -1.49
CA ALA A 6 -13.95 -1.63 -2.12
C ALA A 6 -13.12 -2.90 -2.30
N ILE A 7 -12.68 -3.17 -3.53
CA ILE A 7 -11.95 -4.40 -3.89
C ILE A 7 -10.63 -4.03 -4.54
N GLY A 8 -9.53 -4.62 -4.07
CA GLY A 8 -8.24 -4.62 -4.73
C GLY A 8 -7.81 -6.05 -5.03
N VAL A 9 -7.72 -6.41 -6.30
CA VAL A 9 -7.33 -7.76 -6.74
C VAL A 9 -6.44 -7.67 -7.97
N ASP A 10 -5.42 -8.49 -8.00
CA ASP A 10 -4.50 -8.58 -9.14
C ASP A 10 -3.92 -9.99 -9.29
N THR A 11 -3.56 -10.34 -10.53
CA THR A 11 -2.89 -11.58 -10.90
C THR A 11 -1.72 -11.33 -11.85
N SER A 12 -1.15 -10.12 -11.85
CA SER A 12 -0.02 -9.76 -12.71
C SER A 12 1.17 -10.68 -12.50
N GLN A 13 1.80 -11.06 -13.59
CA GLN A 13 2.98 -11.93 -13.61
C GLN A 13 4.17 -11.16 -14.17
N GLY A 14 5.37 -11.42 -13.64
CA GLY A 14 6.62 -10.98 -14.25
C GLY A 14 6.95 -11.79 -15.50
N ALA A 15 7.63 -11.17 -16.47
CA ALA A 15 8.23 -11.91 -17.59
C ALA A 15 9.36 -12.79 -17.07
N PRO A 16 9.60 -13.97 -17.66
CA PRO A 16 10.75 -14.81 -17.32
C PRO A 16 12.07 -14.03 -17.40
N GLY A 17 12.86 -14.08 -16.33
CA GLY A 17 14.12 -13.34 -16.20
C GLY A 17 13.99 -11.86 -15.82
N ASP A 18 12.77 -11.32 -15.70
CA ASP A 18 12.53 -9.96 -15.20
C ASP A 18 12.57 -9.91 -13.67
N ALA A 19 12.92 -8.75 -13.11
CA ALA A 19 12.90 -8.54 -11.66
C ALA A 19 11.52 -8.77 -11.03
N LEU A 20 10.45 -8.54 -11.78
CA LEU A 20 9.07 -8.78 -11.32
C LEU A 20 8.76 -10.27 -11.13
N GLU A 21 9.46 -11.18 -11.79
CA GLU A 21 9.27 -12.64 -11.64
C GLU A 21 9.48 -13.08 -10.18
N TYR A 22 10.39 -12.42 -9.46
CA TYR A 22 10.72 -12.75 -8.06
C TYR A 22 9.78 -12.12 -7.04
N SER A 23 9.01 -11.13 -7.44
CA SER A 23 8.17 -10.37 -6.49
C SER A 23 6.69 -10.42 -6.82
N ALA A 24 6.32 -10.60 -8.08
CA ALA A 24 4.91 -10.64 -8.49
C ALA A 24 4.16 -11.82 -7.88
N SER A 25 2.94 -11.57 -7.42
CA SER A 25 2.06 -12.58 -6.84
C SER A 25 0.60 -12.24 -7.13
N ALA A 26 -0.24 -13.26 -7.09
CA ALA A 26 -1.69 -13.09 -7.15
C ALA A 26 -2.26 -12.91 -5.74
N GLY A 27 -3.23 -12.01 -5.60
CA GLY A 27 -3.93 -11.83 -4.34
C GLY A 27 -4.99 -10.76 -4.44
N GLY A 28 -5.87 -10.73 -3.45
CA GLY A 28 -6.93 -9.74 -3.39
C GLY A 28 -7.47 -9.56 -1.99
N GLY A 29 -8.02 -8.39 -1.75
CA GLY A 29 -8.73 -8.06 -0.52
C GLY A 29 -9.96 -7.24 -0.85
N ALA A 30 -10.94 -7.28 0.02
CA ALA A 30 -12.17 -6.50 -0.10
C ALA A 30 -12.55 -5.94 1.28
N LEU A 31 -13.06 -4.70 1.27
CA LEU A 31 -13.57 -4.02 2.46
C LEU A 31 -15.02 -3.62 2.21
N ILE A 32 -15.88 -3.91 3.18
CA ILE A 32 -17.24 -3.37 3.19
C ILE A 32 -17.20 -1.99 3.87
N ILE A 33 -17.62 -0.98 3.15
CA ILE A 33 -17.69 0.40 3.63
C ILE A 33 -19.15 0.70 4.01
N GLY A 34 -19.37 1.06 5.26
CA GLY A 34 -20.70 1.34 5.78
C GLY A 34 -20.64 2.13 7.08
N SER A 35 -21.79 2.38 7.68
CA SER A 35 -21.91 3.16 8.93
C SER A 35 -22.40 2.37 10.13
N LYS A 36 -22.66 1.06 9.98
CA LYS A 36 -23.17 0.18 11.04
C LYS A 36 -22.22 -0.98 11.27
N ASN A 37 -22.01 -1.35 12.53
CA ASN A 37 -21.16 -2.48 12.96
C ASN A 37 -19.74 -2.41 12.36
N VAL A 38 -19.16 -1.19 12.36
CA VAL A 38 -17.83 -0.95 11.79
C VAL A 38 -16.73 -1.50 12.70
N ILE A 39 -15.71 -2.11 12.14
CA ILE A 39 -14.51 -2.57 12.85
C ILE A 39 -13.44 -1.49 12.93
N ALA A 40 -13.47 -0.51 12.02
CA ALA A 40 -12.58 0.66 12.01
C ALA A 40 -13.27 1.83 11.34
N GLN A 41 -12.85 3.05 11.64
CA GLN A 41 -13.40 4.28 11.07
C GLN A 41 -12.35 4.95 10.17
N ILE A 42 -12.78 5.42 8.99
CA ILE A 42 -11.94 6.28 8.14
C ILE A 42 -12.11 7.73 8.61
N ASN A 43 -11.11 8.27 9.30
CA ASN A 43 -11.15 9.61 9.85
C ASN A 43 -10.74 10.66 8.80
N HIS A 44 -9.71 10.38 8.02
CA HIS A 44 -9.15 11.29 7.03
C HIS A 44 -8.77 10.56 5.77
N THR A 45 -8.83 11.25 4.62
CA THR A 45 -8.33 10.79 3.33
C THR A 45 -7.56 11.91 2.66
N THR A 46 -6.50 11.58 1.92
CA THR A 46 -5.77 12.49 1.06
C THR A 46 -5.21 11.74 -0.14
N SER A 47 -4.79 12.47 -1.16
CA SER A 47 -4.12 11.91 -2.33
C SER A 47 -2.99 12.82 -2.80
N TYR A 48 -1.95 12.22 -3.37
CA TYR A 48 -0.84 12.90 -4.01
C TYR A 48 -0.67 12.28 -5.40
N THR A 49 -0.88 13.06 -6.45
CA THR A 49 -0.86 12.60 -7.84
C THR A 49 0.08 13.44 -8.68
N THR A 50 0.86 12.79 -9.54
CA THR A 50 1.65 13.42 -10.58
C THR A 50 1.57 12.60 -11.86
N ASP A 51 1.87 13.20 -13.01
CA ASP A 51 2.05 12.49 -14.26
C ASP A 51 3.37 11.68 -14.21
N THR A 52 3.29 10.42 -13.78
CA THR A 52 4.47 9.58 -13.55
C THR A 52 4.17 8.13 -13.97
N PRO A 53 4.20 7.83 -15.29
CA PRO A 53 3.96 6.48 -15.81
C PRO A 53 5.21 5.61 -15.57
N ASP A 54 5.33 5.01 -14.40
CA ASP A 54 6.47 4.20 -13.98
C ASP A 54 6.25 2.69 -14.12
N PHE A 55 4.98 2.27 -14.25
CA PHE A 55 4.58 0.87 -14.41
C PHE A 55 3.42 0.79 -15.39
N TRP A 56 3.56 0.01 -16.46
CA TRP A 56 2.56 -0.05 -17.53
C TRP A 56 2.50 -1.42 -18.22
N ARG A 57 1.40 -1.67 -18.91
CA ARG A 57 1.25 -2.78 -19.85
C ARG A 57 0.55 -2.27 -21.11
N ARG A 58 1.18 -2.43 -22.27
CA ARG A 58 0.57 -2.08 -23.55
C ARG A 58 -0.43 -3.15 -23.95
N GLU A 59 -1.39 -2.76 -24.77
CA GLU A 59 -2.36 -3.68 -25.35
C GLU A 59 -1.65 -4.84 -26.08
N GLY A 60 -2.18 -6.05 -25.94
CA GLY A 60 -1.61 -7.26 -26.50
C GLY A 60 -0.34 -7.80 -25.82
N GLN A 61 0.21 -7.09 -24.81
CA GLN A 61 1.33 -7.59 -24.04
C GLN A 61 0.87 -8.41 -22.83
N LYS A 62 1.45 -9.60 -22.68
CA LYS A 62 1.14 -10.49 -21.55
C LYS A 62 1.67 -9.95 -20.23
N TYR A 63 2.88 -9.37 -20.23
CA TYR A 63 3.57 -8.95 -19.04
C TYR A 63 3.66 -7.43 -18.91
N PRO A 64 3.52 -6.87 -17.70
CA PRO A 64 3.79 -5.47 -17.45
C PRO A 64 5.27 -5.14 -17.59
N ARG A 65 5.55 -3.86 -17.75
CA ARG A 65 6.90 -3.27 -17.74
C ARG A 65 6.97 -2.17 -16.68
N HIS A 66 8.18 -1.86 -16.26
CA HIS A 66 8.43 -0.80 -15.29
C HIS A 66 9.65 0.04 -15.67
N GLY A 67 9.75 1.22 -15.10
CA GLY A 67 10.82 2.19 -15.36
C GLY A 67 12.17 1.86 -14.69
N GLY A 68 12.40 0.61 -14.30
CA GLY A 68 13.64 0.21 -13.64
C GLY A 68 13.85 0.97 -12.32
N ARG A 69 14.99 1.65 -12.17
CA ARG A 69 15.30 2.42 -10.96
C ARG A 69 14.31 3.56 -10.70
N PHE A 70 13.76 4.15 -11.75
CA PHE A 70 12.78 5.24 -11.67
C PHE A 70 11.51 4.80 -10.93
N THR A 71 11.02 3.58 -11.13
CA THR A 71 9.85 3.03 -10.43
C THR A 71 10.01 3.06 -8.91
N GLY A 72 11.23 2.81 -8.41
CA GLY A 72 11.51 2.94 -6.98
C GLY A 72 11.76 4.39 -6.58
N LYS A 73 12.76 5.01 -7.22
CA LYS A 73 13.18 6.38 -6.93
C LYS A 73 13.34 7.17 -8.25
N PRO A 74 12.53 8.23 -8.47
CA PRO A 74 11.68 8.88 -7.46
C PRO A 74 10.26 8.31 -7.30
N ALA A 75 9.70 7.53 -8.27
CA ALA A 75 8.27 7.29 -8.35
C ALA A 75 7.63 6.79 -7.04
N PHE A 76 7.90 5.56 -6.62
CA PHE A 76 7.30 5.01 -5.41
C PHE A 76 7.58 5.85 -4.16
N PHE A 77 8.85 6.17 -3.89
CA PHE A 77 9.21 6.86 -2.65
C PHE A 77 8.67 8.27 -2.57
N LYS A 78 8.72 9.03 -3.68
CA LYS A 78 8.15 10.38 -3.72
C LYS A 78 6.66 10.37 -3.39
N HIS A 79 5.89 9.48 -4.05
CA HIS A 79 4.44 9.44 -3.87
C HIS A 79 4.04 8.94 -2.46
N VAL A 80 4.58 7.81 -2.03
CA VAL A 80 4.22 7.23 -0.73
C VAL A 80 4.61 8.14 0.43
N VAL A 81 5.83 8.70 0.39
CA VAL A 81 6.30 9.59 1.47
C VAL A 81 5.55 10.92 1.44
N SER A 82 5.38 11.55 0.28
CA SER A 82 4.64 12.83 0.20
C SER A 82 3.19 12.66 0.63
N CYS A 83 2.51 11.59 0.18
CA CYS A 83 1.12 11.34 0.57
C CYS A 83 1.00 11.06 2.07
N GLY A 84 1.93 10.28 2.65
CA GLY A 84 1.96 10.01 4.09
C GLY A 84 2.19 11.28 4.92
N MET A 85 3.13 12.13 4.51
CA MET A 85 3.38 13.43 5.17
C MET A 85 2.15 14.35 5.09
N MET A 86 1.54 14.49 3.91
CA MET A 86 0.32 15.28 3.73
C MET A 86 -0.83 14.77 4.59
N MET A 87 -0.95 13.44 4.77
CA MET A 87 -1.98 12.85 5.62
C MET A 87 -1.73 13.19 7.09
N MET A 88 -0.50 13.04 7.58
CA MET A 88 -0.15 13.38 8.96
C MET A 88 -0.35 14.86 9.25
N GLU A 89 0.07 15.74 8.34
CA GLU A 89 -0.17 17.18 8.44
C GLU A 89 -1.68 17.50 8.49
N LYS A 90 -2.48 16.93 7.57
CA LYS A 90 -3.94 17.11 7.54
C LYS A 90 -4.61 16.63 8.82
N ALA A 91 -4.14 15.55 9.41
CA ALA A 91 -4.67 14.97 10.64
C ALA A 91 -4.13 15.65 11.92
N GLY A 92 -3.13 16.53 11.81
CA GLY A 92 -2.44 17.14 12.95
C GLY A 92 -1.69 16.10 13.79
N THR A 93 -1.05 15.12 13.15
CA THR A 93 -0.40 13.97 13.78
C THR A 93 1.03 13.79 13.32
N GLU A 94 1.78 13.01 14.10
CA GLU A 94 3.12 12.54 13.79
C GLU A 94 3.17 11.00 13.78
N ALA A 95 4.24 10.39 13.30
CA ALA A 95 4.38 8.94 13.21
C ALA A 95 4.18 8.21 14.55
N LYS A 96 4.58 8.84 15.66
CA LYS A 96 4.40 8.31 17.03
C LYS A 96 2.94 8.22 17.49
N ASP A 97 2.03 8.94 16.81
CA ASP A 97 0.60 8.96 17.16
C ASP A 97 -0.18 7.82 16.48
N TYR A 98 0.52 6.97 15.73
CA TYR A 98 -0.04 5.79 15.08
C TYR A 98 0.51 4.52 15.71
N ASP A 99 -0.35 3.52 15.86
CA ASP A 99 0.04 2.18 16.30
C ASP A 99 0.56 1.34 15.13
N TYR A 100 0.01 1.55 13.95
CA TYR A 100 0.37 0.80 12.74
C TYR A 100 0.47 1.68 11.50
N ILE A 101 1.33 1.22 10.57
CA ILE A 101 1.36 1.71 9.18
C ILE A 101 1.37 0.53 8.21
N VAL A 102 0.58 0.64 7.14
CA VAL A 102 0.68 -0.21 5.97
C VAL A 102 0.85 0.64 4.71
N THR A 103 1.81 0.30 3.87
CA THR A 103 2.00 0.94 2.57
C THR A 103 1.85 -0.07 1.46
N HIS A 104 1.72 0.39 0.21
CA HIS A 104 1.91 -0.50 -0.94
C HIS A 104 3.26 -1.20 -0.86
N GLN A 105 3.31 -2.49 -1.23
CA GLN A 105 4.42 -3.39 -0.98
C GLN A 105 4.95 -4.04 -2.28
N PRO A 106 5.69 -3.30 -3.14
CA PRO A 106 6.22 -3.86 -4.39
C PRO A 106 7.33 -4.91 -4.15
N ASN A 107 7.95 -4.87 -3.00
CA ASN A 107 8.96 -5.84 -2.52
C ASN A 107 9.15 -5.67 -1.01
N GLY A 108 9.96 -6.54 -0.39
CA GLY A 108 10.19 -6.52 1.06
C GLY A 108 11.04 -5.35 1.59
N LYS A 109 11.63 -4.49 0.73
CA LYS A 109 12.51 -3.39 1.16
C LYS A 109 11.87 -2.01 1.05
N PHE A 110 11.04 -1.78 0.04
CA PHE A 110 10.46 -0.46 -0.23
C PHE A 110 9.51 0.02 0.87
N PRO A 111 8.55 -0.79 1.34
CA PRO A 111 7.66 -0.36 2.43
C PRO A 111 8.42 -0.03 3.71
N ILE A 112 9.43 -0.82 4.08
CA ILE A 112 10.27 -0.55 5.24
C ILE A 112 10.96 0.82 5.13
N ARG A 113 11.58 1.10 3.98
CA ARG A 113 12.27 2.38 3.76
C ARG A 113 11.31 3.56 3.74
N ALA A 114 10.12 3.41 3.15
CA ALA A 114 9.10 4.44 3.13
C ALA A 114 8.58 4.74 4.55
N ALA A 115 8.24 3.69 5.32
CA ALA A 115 7.82 3.83 6.71
C ALA A 115 8.88 4.54 7.58
N LYS A 116 10.14 4.13 7.47
CA LYS A 116 11.27 4.79 8.17
C LYS A 116 11.47 6.24 7.74
N SER A 117 11.27 6.57 6.46
CA SER A 117 11.35 7.97 5.98
C SER A 117 10.23 8.83 6.53
N LEU A 118 9.10 8.24 6.90
CA LEU A 118 7.97 8.89 7.58
C LEU A 118 8.13 8.95 9.11
N GLY A 119 9.17 8.34 9.68
CA GLY A 119 9.45 8.32 11.11
C GLY A 119 8.87 7.12 11.88
N PHE A 120 8.33 6.11 11.18
CA PHE A 120 7.77 4.91 11.81
C PHE A 120 8.86 3.91 12.24
N THR A 121 8.60 3.19 13.33
CA THR A 121 9.44 2.12 13.87
C THR A 121 9.14 0.77 13.22
N ASN A 122 9.97 -0.23 13.49
CA ASN A 122 9.76 -1.58 12.96
C ASN A 122 8.45 -2.20 13.48
N GLU A 123 8.17 -2.02 14.75
CA GLU A 123 6.98 -2.55 15.44
C GLU A 123 5.68 -2.04 14.80
N GLN A 124 5.68 -0.80 14.30
CA GLN A 124 4.51 -0.20 13.68
C GLN A 124 4.21 -0.75 12.27
N PHE A 125 5.20 -1.26 11.53
CA PHE A 125 4.96 -1.73 10.16
C PHE A 125 5.07 -3.25 9.98
N GLU A 126 5.67 -4.01 10.88
CA GLU A 126 5.97 -5.43 10.67
C GLU A 126 4.71 -6.28 10.45
N THR A 127 3.64 -6.02 11.19
CA THR A 127 2.37 -6.76 11.04
C THR A 127 1.77 -6.63 9.65
N GLY A 128 1.79 -5.42 9.09
CA GLY A 128 1.26 -5.15 7.76
C GLY A 128 2.20 -5.53 6.61
N LEU A 129 3.45 -5.93 6.89
CA LEU A 129 4.47 -6.26 5.90
C LEU A 129 4.37 -7.72 5.44
N LEU A 130 3.55 -8.00 4.45
CA LEU A 130 3.27 -9.35 3.98
C LEU A 130 4.09 -9.77 2.76
N THR A 131 4.59 -8.84 1.95
CA THR A 131 5.31 -9.14 0.70
C THR A 131 6.47 -10.13 0.85
N PRO A 132 7.28 -10.17 1.94
CA PRO A 132 8.30 -11.19 2.11
C PRO A 132 7.77 -12.63 2.19
N ARG A 133 6.49 -12.79 2.50
CA ARG A 133 5.82 -14.09 2.69
C ARG A 133 4.96 -14.50 1.50
N ILE A 134 4.24 -13.53 0.90
CA ILE A 134 3.23 -13.81 -0.13
C ILE A 134 3.51 -13.12 -1.48
N GLY A 135 4.58 -12.34 -1.60
CA GLY A 135 4.87 -11.55 -2.79
C GLY A 135 4.06 -10.26 -2.90
N ASN A 136 4.28 -9.53 -4.00
CA ASN A 136 3.54 -8.32 -4.33
C ASN A 136 2.21 -8.67 -4.99
N THR A 137 1.12 -8.45 -4.31
CA THR A 137 -0.25 -8.65 -4.79
C THR A 137 -0.85 -7.38 -5.42
N TYR A 138 0.01 -6.42 -5.80
CA TYR A 138 -0.34 -5.18 -6.50
C TYR A 138 -1.48 -4.41 -5.80
N SER A 139 -2.64 -4.27 -6.46
CA SER A 139 -3.80 -3.56 -5.89
C SER A 139 -4.35 -4.21 -4.61
N GLY A 140 -4.10 -5.50 -4.39
CA GLY A 140 -4.45 -6.20 -3.15
C GLY A 140 -3.50 -5.94 -1.97
N ALA A 141 -2.27 -5.44 -2.22
CA ALA A 141 -1.21 -5.41 -1.22
C ALA A 141 -1.56 -4.62 0.06
N VAL A 142 -2.15 -3.43 -0.10
CA VAL A 142 -2.56 -2.62 1.06
C VAL A 142 -3.77 -3.23 1.77
N PHE A 143 -4.73 -3.78 1.04
CA PHE A 143 -5.91 -4.44 1.64
C PHE A 143 -5.53 -5.64 2.50
N LEU A 144 -4.61 -6.49 2.01
CA LEU A 144 -4.13 -7.65 2.75
C LEU A 144 -3.33 -7.24 3.99
N GLY A 145 -2.42 -6.27 3.85
CA GLY A 145 -1.67 -5.75 4.98
C GLY A 145 -2.56 -5.05 6.02
N LEU A 146 -3.58 -4.32 5.57
CA LEU A 146 -4.57 -3.72 6.47
C LEU A 146 -5.41 -4.78 7.18
N ALA A 147 -5.83 -5.83 6.49
CA ALA A 147 -6.54 -6.94 7.10
C ALA A 147 -5.73 -7.60 8.22
N ALA A 148 -4.44 -7.89 7.97
CA ALA A 148 -3.55 -8.44 8.99
C ALA A 148 -3.39 -7.54 10.22
N ILE A 149 -3.38 -6.21 10.03
CA ILE A 149 -3.36 -5.26 11.14
C ILE A 149 -4.71 -5.29 11.89
N LEU A 150 -5.83 -5.28 11.18
CA LEU A 150 -7.17 -5.28 11.79
C LEU A 150 -7.45 -6.56 12.60
N ASP A 151 -6.79 -7.68 12.28
CA ASP A 151 -6.91 -8.93 13.05
C ASP A 151 -6.33 -8.82 14.47
N ILE A 152 -5.43 -7.88 14.72
CA ILE A 152 -4.75 -7.70 16.02
C ILE A 152 -4.99 -6.33 16.67
N ALA A 153 -5.41 -5.35 15.90
CA ALA A 153 -5.65 -3.99 16.36
C ALA A 153 -6.77 -3.94 17.42
N LYS A 154 -6.63 -3.02 18.33
CA LYS A 154 -7.57 -2.80 19.44
C LYS A 154 -8.39 -1.52 19.24
N PRO A 155 -9.55 -1.40 19.87
CA PRO A 155 -10.29 -0.14 19.89
C PRO A 155 -9.41 1.01 20.39
N GLY A 156 -9.31 2.07 19.58
CA GLY A 156 -8.47 3.23 19.85
C GLY A 156 -7.17 3.25 19.09
N ASP A 157 -6.68 2.10 18.57
CA ASP A 157 -5.49 2.05 17.74
C ASP A 157 -5.68 2.86 16.45
N ARG A 158 -4.62 3.56 16.05
CA ARG A 158 -4.61 4.41 14.87
C ARG A 158 -3.72 3.80 13.78
N ILE A 159 -4.26 3.69 12.58
CA ILE A 159 -3.61 3.07 11.43
C ILE A 159 -3.42 4.09 10.31
N LEU A 160 -2.22 4.21 9.76
CA LEU A 160 -1.95 4.92 8.52
C LEU A 160 -1.86 3.91 7.36
N ALA A 161 -2.76 4.03 6.39
CA ALA A 161 -2.75 3.21 5.18
C ALA A 161 -2.41 4.07 3.95
N VAL A 162 -1.36 3.70 3.20
CA VAL A 162 -0.88 4.44 2.02
C VAL A 162 -0.82 3.51 0.83
N ALA A 163 -1.77 3.63 -0.07
CA ALA A 163 -1.74 2.93 -1.36
C ALA A 163 -0.85 3.68 -2.37
N TYR A 164 -0.34 2.97 -3.36
CA TYR A 164 0.38 3.51 -4.50
C TYR A 164 -0.03 2.78 -5.77
N GLY A 165 -0.25 3.52 -6.83
CA GLY A 165 -0.45 3.03 -8.19
C GLY A 165 0.26 3.95 -9.17
N SER A 166 0.71 3.40 -10.31
CA SER A 166 1.22 4.18 -11.42
C SER A 166 0.06 4.96 -12.07
N GLY A 167 0.32 6.21 -12.42
CA GLY A 167 -0.66 7.10 -13.05
C GLY A 167 -0.05 7.94 -14.17
#